data_315df6ce50c97ac13686731965170630
#
_entry.id   315df6ce50c97ac13686731965170630
#
_cell.length_a   1.000
_cell.length_b   1.000
_cell.length_c   1.000
_cell.angle_alpha   90.00
_cell.angle_beta   90.00
_cell.angle_gamma   90.00
#
_symmetry.space_group_name_H-M   'P 1'
#
loop_
_entity.id
_entity.type
_entity.pdbx_description
1 polymer ?
#
loop_
_entity_poly.entity_id
_entity_poly.type
_entity_poly.pdbx_seq_one_letter_code
_entity_poly.pdbx_strand_id
1 'polypeptide(L)'
;MTINRTQLKRSRILQMALRNSDPTKQDGRDELFLLRAIKIAFVVALYWFVSITMVFVNNHLLDSKELDAPLFVTWVQCVVSVGLCWIISLVSLVKPLCADFPAMKVDLNVSLQILPLSVVFVAMIAFNNLCLKHVGVAFYTVGRSLSTVFNVLLSYVILKQTTSLYAMLCCGIILGGFWLGVDQEDAAGSLSWIGVVYGVLASACVSLNAIFTKKVMPVVDGSIWKLSYYNNLNACVLFLPLITIFGELPRVFSFSRVSDGHFWGMMVLGGFFGFAIGYVTGLQIKFTSPLTHNVSGTAKACAQTVIAVALEHSHKSWLWWSSNMMVLGGSFAYTWVKGLEMKKGSTSQETPVTAEKTKTDTGDHCPSSSD
;
A
#
# COMPACT_ATOMS: atom_id res chain seq x y z
N MET A 1 19.55 60.27 20.40
CA MET A 1 20.02 59.51 19.21
C MET A 1 19.05 58.33 18.98
N THR A 2 18.02 58.55 18.21
CA THR A 2 16.92 57.59 18.02
C THR A 2 17.25 56.74 16.80
N ILE A 3 17.80 55.55 17.04
CA ILE A 3 18.07 54.59 15.95
C ILE A 3 16.71 54.14 15.37
N ASN A 4 16.51 54.49 14.10
CA ASN A 4 15.27 54.28 13.36
C ASN A 4 14.99 52.78 13.21
N ARG A 5 13.88 52.28 13.78
CA ARG A 5 13.44 50.87 13.73
C ARG A 5 13.44 50.24 12.30
N THR A 6 13.31 51.10 11.31
CA THR A 6 13.36 50.70 9.89
C THR A 6 14.78 50.31 9.43
N GLN A 7 15.81 50.95 9.94
CA GLN A 7 17.20 50.62 9.67
C GLN A 7 17.61 49.30 10.33
N LEU A 8 17.13 49.05 11.57
CA LEU A 8 17.36 47.76 12.25
C LEU A 8 16.69 46.58 11.55
N LYS A 9 15.48 46.81 11.01
CA LYS A 9 14.78 45.79 10.20
C LYS A 9 15.50 45.49 8.87
N ARG A 10 15.99 46.51 8.18
CA ARG A 10 16.77 46.36 6.95
C ARG A 10 18.10 45.64 7.19
N SER A 11 18.82 45.97 8.25
CA SER A 11 20.08 45.28 8.57
C SER A 11 19.87 43.80 8.93
N ARG A 12 18.77 43.46 9.66
CA ARG A 12 18.42 42.07 9.96
C ARG A 12 18.03 41.27 8.71
N ILE A 13 17.28 41.88 7.79
CA ILE A 13 16.93 41.26 6.51
C ILE A 13 18.18 41.05 5.65
N LEU A 14 19.09 42.04 5.61
CA LEU A 14 20.34 41.95 4.87
C LEU A 14 21.28 40.89 5.47
N GLN A 15 21.37 40.80 6.80
CA GLN A 15 22.14 39.76 7.49
C GLN A 15 21.51 38.37 7.29
N MET A 16 20.20 38.23 7.26
CA MET A 16 19.54 36.97 6.91
C MET A 16 19.77 36.58 5.44
N ALA A 17 19.75 37.53 4.52
CA ALA A 17 20.05 37.28 3.11
C ALA A 17 21.51 36.88 2.88
N LEU A 18 22.46 37.54 3.55
CA LEU A 18 23.90 37.20 3.51
C LEU A 18 24.20 35.86 4.19
N ARG A 19 23.47 35.50 5.26
CA ARG A 19 23.60 34.21 5.92
C ARG A 19 23.04 33.06 5.09
N ASN A 20 22.09 33.34 4.17
CA ASN A 20 21.54 32.36 3.23
C ASN A 20 22.33 32.24 1.92
N SER A 21 23.26 33.16 1.63
CA SER A 21 24.11 33.16 0.43
C SER A 21 25.53 32.61 0.65
N ASP A 22 25.78 31.96 1.77
CA ASP A 22 27.06 31.30 2.04
C ASP A 22 27.19 30.05 1.13
N PRO A 23 28.07 30.05 0.12
CA PRO A 23 28.15 28.97 -0.90
C PRO A 23 28.47 27.62 -0.29
N THR A 24 29.21 27.57 0.81
CA THR A 24 29.53 26.31 1.52
C THR A 24 28.33 25.69 2.23
N LYS A 25 27.37 26.51 2.67
CA LYS A 25 26.09 26.02 3.28
C LYS A 25 25.06 25.66 2.25
N GLN A 26 25.15 26.20 1.05
CA GLN A 26 24.30 25.85 -0.08
C GLN A 26 24.72 24.51 -0.65
N ASP A 27 26.03 24.31 -0.84
CA ASP A 27 26.61 23.05 -1.32
C ASP A 27 26.31 21.88 -0.39
N GLY A 28 26.44 22.03 0.92
CA GLY A 28 26.07 20.99 1.89
C GLY A 28 24.55 20.72 1.99
N ARG A 29 23.70 21.69 1.64
CA ARG A 29 22.25 21.47 1.53
C ARG A 29 21.87 20.74 0.26
N ASP A 30 22.55 21.03 -0.82
CA ASP A 30 22.32 20.39 -2.11
C ASP A 30 22.83 18.93 -2.09
N GLU A 31 23.96 18.64 -1.44
CA GLU A 31 24.42 17.27 -1.17
C GLU A 31 23.42 16.47 -0.31
N LEU A 32 22.92 17.05 0.78
CA LEU A 32 21.94 16.40 1.64
C LEU A 32 20.62 16.15 0.93
N PHE A 33 20.19 17.09 0.09
CA PHE A 33 19.01 16.95 -0.76
C PHE A 33 19.21 15.83 -1.79
N LEU A 34 20.36 15.78 -2.46
CA LEU A 34 20.71 14.76 -3.43
C LEU A 34 20.75 13.36 -2.80
N LEU A 35 21.39 13.21 -1.65
CA LEU A 35 21.43 11.95 -0.90
C LEU A 35 20.04 11.48 -0.49
N ARG A 36 19.16 12.40 -0.07
CA ARG A 36 17.76 12.10 0.26
C ARG A 36 16.98 11.68 -0.99
N ALA A 37 17.16 12.38 -2.11
CA ALA A 37 16.52 12.05 -3.37
C ALA A 37 16.95 10.68 -3.90
N ILE A 38 18.25 10.35 -3.85
CA ILE A 38 18.77 9.04 -4.22
C ILE A 38 18.19 7.94 -3.34
N LYS A 39 18.11 8.17 -2.02
CA LYS A 39 17.52 7.21 -1.08
C LYS A 39 16.04 6.94 -1.37
N ILE A 40 15.27 7.98 -1.67
CA ILE A 40 13.86 7.87 -2.06
C ILE A 40 13.74 7.10 -3.38
N ALA A 41 14.53 7.45 -4.39
CA ALA A 41 14.51 6.79 -5.69
C ALA A 41 14.84 5.29 -5.57
N PHE A 42 15.85 4.95 -4.75
CA PHE A 42 16.21 3.57 -4.47
C PHE A 42 15.06 2.78 -3.80
N VAL A 43 14.42 3.36 -2.79
CA VAL A 43 13.30 2.70 -2.09
C VAL A 43 12.09 2.51 -3.02
N VAL A 44 11.80 3.49 -3.89
CA VAL A 44 10.72 3.37 -4.89
C VAL A 44 11.06 2.28 -5.92
N ALA A 45 12.29 2.25 -6.41
CA ALA A 45 12.73 1.22 -7.36
C ALA A 45 12.68 -0.19 -6.73
N LEU A 46 13.10 -0.32 -5.48
CA LEU A 46 13.03 -1.57 -4.72
C LEU A 46 11.57 -2.04 -4.54
N TYR A 47 10.65 -1.11 -4.21
CA TYR A 47 9.22 -1.41 -4.13
C TYR A 47 8.66 -1.93 -5.47
N TRP A 48 9.01 -1.28 -6.58
CA TRP A 48 8.58 -1.72 -7.90
C TRP A 48 9.11 -3.11 -8.22
N PHE A 49 10.41 -3.31 -8.03
CA PHE A 49 11.05 -4.61 -8.27
C PHE A 49 10.38 -5.73 -7.48
N VAL A 50 10.30 -5.60 -6.15
CA VAL A 50 9.70 -6.62 -5.27
C VAL A 50 8.24 -6.87 -5.63
N SER A 51 7.47 -5.80 -5.86
CA SER A 51 6.04 -5.92 -6.12
C SER A 51 5.73 -6.52 -7.49
N ILE A 52 6.46 -6.15 -8.53
CA ILE A 52 6.27 -6.71 -9.89
C ILE A 52 6.72 -8.17 -9.90
N THR A 53 7.90 -8.46 -9.36
CA THR A 53 8.42 -9.84 -9.28
C THR A 53 7.47 -10.75 -8.53
N MET A 54 6.88 -10.30 -7.40
CA MET A 54 5.91 -11.09 -6.64
C MET A 54 4.69 -11.47 -7.49
N VAL A 55 4.16 -10.54 -8.30
CA VAL A 55 2.99 -10.84 -9.15
C VAL A 55 3.34 -11.87 -10.21
N PHE A 56 4.50 -11.74 -10.88
CA PHE A 56 4.90 -12.70 -11.90
C PHE A 56 5.29 -14.06 -11.31
N VAL A 57 5.93 -14.10 -10.13
CA VAL A 57 6.19 -15.36 -9.41
C VAL A 57 4.89 -16.07 -9.06
N ASN A 58 3.91 -15.33 -8.52
CA ASN A 58 2.59 -15.89 -8.23
C ASN A 58 1.88 -16.35 -9.51
N ASN A 59 1.91 -15.56 -10.58
CA ASN A 59 1.32 -15.97 -11.84
C ASN A 59 1.96 -17.28 -12.37
N HIS A 60 3.29 -17.38 -12.33
CA HIS A 60 4.00 -18.60 -12.77
C HIS A 60 3.65 -19.80 -11.89
N LEU A 61 3.58 -19.64 -10.56
CA LEU A 61 3.20 -20.71 -9.63
C LEU A 61 1.75 -21.17 -9.83
N LEU A 62 0.85 -20.25 -10.21
CA LEU A 62 -0.58 -20.54 -10.42
C LEU A 62 -0.89 -21.04 -11.85
N ASP A 63 -0.06 -20.64 -12.84
CA ASP A 63 -0.20 -21.03 -14.25
C ASP A 63 0.42 -22.41 -14.53
N SER A 64 1.11 -22.98 -13.55
CA SER A 64 1.61 -24.35 -13.70
C SER A 64 0.41 -25.29 -13.87
N LYS A 65 0.17 -25.70 -15.11
CA LYS A 65 -0.97 -26.57 -15.53
C LYS A 65 -1.06 -27.87 -14.74
N GLU A 66 -0.09 -28.15 -13.89
CA GLU A 66 0.04 -29.37 -13.12
C GLU A 66 -0.49 -29.22 -11.68
N LEU A 67 -0.32 -28.04 -11.01
CA LEU A 67 -0.76 -27.81 -9.64
C LEU A 67 -1.92 -26.80 -9.56
N ASP A 68 -3.13 -27.33 -9.45
CA ASP A 68 -4.33 -26.53 -9.21
C ASP A 68 -4.61 -26.37 -7.69
N ALA A 69 -3.74 -25.64 -7.00
CA ALA A 69 -3.83 -25.46 -5.55
C ALA A 69 -3.41 -24.05 -5.10
N PRO A 70 -4.15 -22.98 -5.51
CA PRO A 70 -3.79 -21.61 -5.21
C PRO A 70 -3.80 -21.26 -3.72
N LEU A 71 -4.69 -21.87 -2.92
CA LEU A 71 -4.78 -21.63 -1.49
C LEU A 71 -3.59 -22.26 -0.76
N PHE A 72 -3.15 -23.45 -1.18
CA PHE A 72 -1.97 -24.10 -0.64
C PHE A 72 -0.69 -23.28 -0.91
N VAL A 73 -0.51 -22.78 -2.15
CA VAL A 73 0.61 -21.89 -2.51
C VAL A 73 0.66 -20.70 -1.56
N THR A 74 -0.49 -20.04 -1.34
CA THR A 74 -0.56 -18.88 -0.45
C THR A 74 -0.32 -19.25 1.00
N TRP A 75 -0.82 -20.40 1.45
CA TRP A 75 -0.56 -20.90 2.80
C TRP A 75 0.94 -21.07 3.07
N VAL A 76 1.67 -21.70 2.15
CA VAL A 76 3.13 -21.83 2.24
C VAL A 76 3.80 -20.45 2.33
N GLN A 77 3.37 -19.49 1.53
CA GLN A 77 3.91 -18.12 1.58
C GLN A 77 3.65 -17.44 2.93
N CYS A 78 2.49 -17.66 3.55
CA CYS A 78 2.20 -17.16 4.90
C CYS A 78 3.10 -17.84 5.94
N VAL A 79 3.31 -19.15 5.85
CA VAL A 79 4.22 -19.91 6.75
C VAL A 79 5.65 -19.38 6.62
N VAL A 80 6.14 -19.18 5.40
CA VAL A 80 7.47 -18.59 5.15
C VAL A 80 7.57 -17.19 5.74
N SER A 81 6.54 -16.36 5.58
CA SER A 81 6.50 -14.99 6.12
C SER A 81 6.57 -14.99 7.66
N VAL A 82 5.83 -15.89 8.33
CA VAL A 82 5.89 -16.05 9.78
C VAL A 82 7.28 -16.53 10.21
N GLY A 83 7.84 -17.52 9.52
CA GLY A 83 9.19 -18.02 9.78
C GLY A 83 10.27 -16.93 9.66
N LEU A 84 10.18 -16.09 8.63
CA LEU A 84 11.09 -14.93 8.44
C LEU A 84 10.96 -13.92 9.58
N CYS A 85 9.72 -13.59 10.02
CA CYS A 85 9.50 -12.73 11.18
C CYS A 85 10.17 -13.31 12.44
N TRP A 86 10.06 -14.61 12.67
CA TRP A 86 10.70 -15.29 13.79
C TRP A 86 12.22 -15.24 13.70
N ILE A 87 12.79 -15.56 12.54
CA ILE A 87 14.24 -15.54 12.31
C ILE A 87 14.78 -14.12 12.56
N ILE A 88 14.16 -13.10 12.01
CA ILE A 88 14.59 -11.70 12.20
C ILE A 88 14.46 -11.29 13.67
N SER A 89 13.38 -11.71 14.35
CA SER A 89 13.21 -11.46 15.79
C SER A 89 14.31 -12.09 16.62
N LEU A 90 14.72 -13.35 16.32
CA LEU A 90 15.84 -14.00 17.00
C LEU A 90 17.18 -13.32 16.71
N VAL A 91 17.42 -12.93 15.46
CA VAL A 91 18.64 -12.20 15.07
C VAL A 91 18.71 -10.84 15.75
N SER A 92 17.58 -10.15 15.92
CA SER A 92 17.53 -8.85 16.60
C SER A 92 17.92 -8.93 18.08
N LEU A 93 17.70 -10.08 18.72
CA LEU A 93 18.14 -10.32 20.10
C LEU A 93 19.66 -10.47 20.23
N VAL A 94 20.34 -10.92 19.15
CA VAL A 94 21.79 -11.22 19.18
C VAL A 94 22.61 -10.06 18.60
N LYS A 95 22.08 -9.34 17.62
CA LYS A 95 22.78 -8.24 16.92
C LYS A 95 22.03 -6.93 17.03
N PRO A 96 22.65 -5.83 17.54
CA PRO A 96 22.01 -4.52 17.64
C PRO A 96 21.68 -3.86 16.29
N LEU A 97 22.13 -4.43 15.17
CA LEU A 97 21.85 -3.94 13.83
C LEU A 97 20.36 -3.98 13.45
N CYS A 98 19.58 -4.88 14.09
CA CYS A 98 18.14 -5.01 13.90
C CYS A 98 17.35 -4.62 15.18
N ALA A 99 17.92 -3.77 16.03
CA ALA A 99 17.36 -3.40 17.34
C ALA A 99 15.94 -2.80 17.29
N ASP A 100 15.54 -2.24 16.15
CA ASP A 100 14.19 -1.69 15.92
C ASP A 100 13.13 -2.76 15.61
N PHE A 101 13.51 -4.04 15.47
CA PHE A 101 12.55 -5.09 15.15
C PHE A 101 11.92 -5.62 16.46
N PRO A 102 10.58 -5.58 16.58
CA PRO A 102 9.93 -5.97 17.82
C PRO A 102 10.06 -7.47 18.08
N ALA A 103 10.23 -7.86 19.35
CA ALA A 103 10.19 -9.26 19.74
C ALA A 103 8.84 -9.88 19.38
N MET A 104 8.85 -10.97 18.60
CA MET A 104 7.65 -11.69 18.20
C MET A 104 7.25 -12.68 19.28
N LYS A 105 6.09 -12.43 19.91
CA LYS A 105 5.47 -13.31 20.89
C LYS A 105 4.11 -13.74 20.38
N VAL A 106 3.69 -14.94 20.72
CA VAL A 106 2.33 -15.40 20.43
C VAL A 106 1.44 -14.99 21.60
N ASP A 107 0.58 -13.99 21.36
CA ASP A 107 -0.45 -13.55 22.30
C ASP A 107 -1.83 -13.82 21.67
N LEU A 108 -2.60 -14.69 22.29
CA LEU A 108 -3.90 -15.10 21.77
C LEU A 108 -4.90 -13.94 21.78
N ASN A 109 -4.84 -13.07 22.79
CA ASN A 109 -5.76 -11.92 22.85
C ASN A 109 -5.53 -10.93 21.71
N VAL A 110 -4.26 -10.63 21.39
CA VAL A 110 -3.89 -9.79 20.24
C VAL A 110 -4.30 -10.48 18.94
N SER A 111 -4.04 -11.79 18.83
CA SER A 111 -4.42 -12.60 17.66
C SER A 111 -5.92 -12.57 17.39
N LEU A 112 -6.76 -12.73 18.42
CA LEU A 112 -8.22 -12.67 18.31
C LEU A 112 -8.73 -11.28 17.94
N GLN A 113 -8.11 -10.21 18.45
CA GLN A 113 -8.48 -8.85 18.07
C GLN A 113 -8.15 -8.53 16.61
N ILE A 114 -7.13 -9.18 16.05
CA ILE A 114 -6.72 -9.03 14.64
C ILE A 114 -7.48 -10.01 13.74
N LEU A 115 -8.13 -11.04 14.28
CA LEU A 115 -8.81 -12.08 13.51
C LEU A 115 -9.78 -11.53 12.42
N PRO A 116 -10.62 -10.51 12.67
CA PRO A 116 -11.49 -9.96 11.62
C PRO A 116 -10.70 -9.42 10.41
N LEU A 117 -9.55 -8.77 10.66
CA LEU A 117 -8.64 -8.36 9.60
C LEU A 117 -8.10 -9.57 8.85
N SER A 118 -7.68 -10.61 9.58
CA SER A 118 -7.08 -11.82 8.98
C SER A 118 -8.08 -12.59 8.12
N VAL A 119 -9.36 -12.64 8.50
CA VAL A 119 -10.42 -13.23 7.66
C VAL A 119 -10.55 -12.47 6.34
N VAL A 120 -10.60 -11.14 6.39
CA VAL A 120 -10.67 -10.30 5.19
C VAL A 120 -9.39 -10.43 4.36
N PHE A 121 -8.23 -10.53 4.99
CA PHE A 121 -6.94 -10.74 4.34
C PHE A 121 -6.89 -12.08 3.59
N VAL A 122 -7.32 -13.17 4.21
CA VAL A 122 -7.40 -14.49 3.58
C VAL A 122 -8.35 -14.48 2.39
N ALA A 123 -9.55 -13.89 2.54
CA ALA A 123 -10.50 -13.74 1.46
C ALA A 123 -9.93 -12.88 0.31
N MET A 124 -9.26 -11.77 0.64
CA MET A 124 -8.59 -10.90 -0.33
C MET A 124 -7.57 -11.66 -1.17
N ILE A 125 -6.69 -12.42 -0.51
CA ILE A 125 -5.64 -13.15 -1.22
C ILE A 125 -6.23 -14.31 -2.03
N ALA A 126 -7.16 -15.07 -1.47
CA ALA A 126 -7.84 -16.16 -2.16
C ALA A 126 -8.51 -15.66 -3.45
N PHE A 127 -9.30 -14.58 -3.38
CA PHE A 127 -9.94 -14.01 -4.56
C PHE A 127 -8.95 -13.38 -5.54
N ASN A 128 -7.87 -12.76 -5.09
CA ASN A 128 -6.82 -12.25 -5.98
C ASN A 128 -6.14 -13.39 -6.75
N ASN A 129 -5.80 -14.49 -6.09
CA ASN A 129 -5.16 -15.64 -6.73
C ASN A 129 -6.12 -16.37 -7.69
N LEU A 130 -7.40 -16.52 -7.31
CA LEU A 130 -8.43 -17.07 -8.18
C LEU A 130 -8.68 -16.17 -9.41
N CYS A 131 -8.71 -14.85 -9.22
CA CYS A 131 -8.80 -13.90 -10.31
C CYS A 131 -7.60 -14.06 -11.26
N LEU A 132 -6.37 -14.02 -10.73
CA LEU A 132 -5.15 -14.14 -11.52
C LEU A 132 -5.05 -15.47 -12.28
N LYS A 133 -5.60 -16.56 -11.73
CA LYS A 133 -5.68 -17.84 -12.38
C LYS A 133 -6.63 -17.84 -13.59
N HIS A 134 -7.72 -17.09 -13.54
CA HIS A 134 -8.76 -17.09 -14.58
C HIS A 134 -8.61 -15.95 -15.59
N VAL A 135 -7.85 -14.91 -15.28
CA VAL A 135 -7.57 -13.78 -16.17
C VAL A 135 -6.06 -13.52 -16.22
N GLY A 136 -5.55 -13.03 -17.32
CA GLY A 136 -4.14 -12.67 -17.44
C GLY A 136 -3.76 -11.50 -16.52
N VAL A 137 -2.45 -11.33 -16.30
CA VAL A 137 -1.88 -10.28 -15.43
C VAL A 137 -2.34 -8.88 -15.85
N ALA A 138 -2.48 -8.63 -17.14
CA ALA A 138 -2.91 -7.36 -17.69
C ALA A 138 -4.33 -7.00 -17.21
N PHE A 139 -5.30 -7.89 -17.40
CA PHE A 139 -6.69 -7.65 -16.96
C PHE A 139 -6.84 -7.66 -15.44
N TYR A 140 -6.09 -8.53 -14.74
CA TYR A 140 -6.02 -8.51 -13.27
C TYR A 140 -5.66 -7.12 -12.72
N THR A 141 -4.71 -6.43 -13.35
CA THR A 141 -4.29 -5.08 -12.94
C THR A 141 -5.43 -4.06 -13.09
N VAL A 142 -6.21 -4.15 -14.18
CA VAL A 142 -7.40 -3.32 -14.43
C VAL A 142 -8.46 -3.60 -13.36
N GLY A 143 -8.79 -4.86 -13.13
CA GLY A 143 -9.77 -5.29 -12.13
C GLY A 143 -9.42 -4.81 -10.72
N ARG A 144 -8.14 -4.86 -10.35
CA ARG A 144 -7.66 -4.41 -9.05
C ARG A 144 -7.87 -2.91 -8.80
N SER A 145 -7.96 -2.09 -9.83
CA SER A 145 -8.19 -0.64 -9.70
C SER A 145 -9.59 -0.31 -9.17
N LEU A 146 -10.56 -1.23 -9.26
CA LEU A 146 -11.87 -1.13 -8.62
C LEU A 146 -11.77 -0.99 -7.10
N SER A 147 -10.66 -1.40 -6.48
CA SER A 147 -10.44 -1.18 -5.05
C SER A 147 -10.53 0.30 -4.66
N THR A 148 -10.20 1.23 -5.57
CA THR A 148 -10.37 2.68 -5.33
C THR A 148 -11.84 3.04 -5.16
N VAL A 149 -12.72 2.50 -6.01
CA VAL A 149 -14.17 2.71 -5.95
C VAL A 149 -14.75 2.11 -4.67
N PHE A 150 -14.39 0.86 -4.36
CA PHE A 150 -14.83 0.20 -3.13
C PHE A 150 -14.33 0.93 -1.88
N ASN A 151 -13.11 1.50 -1.92
CA ASN A 151 -12.59 2.27 -0.79
C ASN A 151 -13.46 3.51 -0.51
N VAL A 152 -13.96 4.19 -1.54
CA VAL A 152 -14.90 5.31 -1.38
C VAL A 152 -16.22 4.85 -0.80
N LEU A 153 -16.82 3.80 -1.38
CA LEU A 153 -18.11 3.27 -0.94
C LEU A 153 -18.05 2.77 0.50
N LEU A 154 -17.05 1.95 0.84
CA LEU A 154 -16.91 1.36 2.16
C LEU A 154 -16.48 2.39 3.22
N SER A 155 -15.66 3.39 2.86
CA SER A 155 -15.35 4.51 3.76
C SER A 155 -16.61 5.33 4.08
N TYR A 156 -17.50 5.54 3.12
CA TYR A 156 -18.78 6.18 3.39
C TYR A 156 -19.67 5.35 4.31
N VAL A 157 -19.82 4.04 4.02
CA VAL A 157 -20.70 3.14 4.79
C VAL A 157 -20.18 2.88 6.20
N ILE A 158 -18.88 2.55 6.34
CA ILE A 158 -18.28 2.09 7.60
C ILE A 158 -17.75 3.26 8.43
N LEU A 159 -17.05 4.22 7.80
CA LEU A 159 -16.40 5.33 8.50
C LEU A 159 -17.25 6.60 8.50
N LYS A 160 -18.39 6.61 7.79
CA LYS A 160 -19.28 7.77 7.61
C LYS A 160 -18.55 9.01 7.04
N GLN A 161 -17.46 8.79 6.30
CA GLN A 161 -16.68 9.85 5.68
C GLN A 161 -17.28 10.22 4.32
N THR A 162 -17.62 11.50 4.16
CA THR A 162 -18.09 12.02 2.87
C THR A 162 -16.93 12.18 1.90
N THR A 163 -17.20 11.97 0.63
CA THR A 163 -16.22 12.07 -0.46
C THR A 163 -16.59 13.25 -1.34
N SER A 164 -15.60 14.02 -1.79
CA SER A 164 -15.84 15.16 -2.68
C SER A 164 -16.38 14.73 -4.04
N LEU A 165 -17.08 15.66 -4.70
CA LEU A 165 -17.60 15.44 -6.04
C LEU A 165 -16.49 15.08 -7.06
N TYR A 166 -15.31 15.70 -6.95
CA TYR A 166 -14.17 15.41 -7.82
C TYR A 166 -13.67 13.98 -7.66
N ALA A 167 -13.59 13.47 -6.43
CA ALA A 167 -13.22 12.09 -6.18
C ALA A 167 -14.30 11.10 -6.67
N MET A 168 -15.58 11.46 -6.60
CA MET A 168 -16.68 10.67 -7.18
C MET A 168 -16.61 10.61 -8.72
N LEU A 169 -16.28 11.72 -9.38
CA LEU A 169 -16.07 11.75 -10.83
C LEU A 169 -14.90 10.83 -11.24
N CYS A 170 -13.80 10.85 -10.49
CA CYS A 170 -12.69 9.92 -10.73
C CYS A 170 -13.15 8.45 -10.62
N CYS A 171 -13.99 8.11 -9.63
CA CYS A 171 -14.57 6.77 -9.51
C CYS A 171 -15.44 6.42 -10.72
N GLY A 172 -16.21 7.36 -11.23
CA GLY A 172 -17.02 7.18 -12.45
C GLY A 172 -16.15 6.86 -13.68
N ILE A 173 -15.01 7.54 -13.83
CA ILE A 173 -14.03 7.27 -14.91
C ILE A 173 -13.44 5.86 -14.74
N ILE A 174 -13.09 5.44 -13.51
CA ILE A 174 -12.56 4.09 -13.25
C ILE A 174 -13.61 3.03 -13.62
N LEU A 175 -14.87 3.23 -13.23
CA LEU A 175 -15.96 2.29 -13.56
C LEU A 175 -16.19 2.19 -15.07
N GLY A 176 -16.22 3.32 -15.77
CA GLY A 176 -16.38 3.35 -17.22
C GLY A 176 -15.21 2.65 -17.95
N GLY A 177 -13.98 2.91 -17.50
CA GLY A 177 -12.79 2.25 -18.05
C GLY A 177 -12.80 0.74 -17.75
N PHE A 178 -13.19 0.32 -16.56
CA PHE A 178 -13.32 -1.11 -16.23
C PHE A 178 -14.36 -1.80 -17.11
N TRP A 179 -15.54 -1.21 -17.27
CA TRP A 179 -16.59 -1.76 -18.14
C TRP A 179 -16.12 -1.91 -19.58
N LEU A 180 -15.46 -0.87 -20.12
CA LEU A 180 -14.88 -0.93 -21.45
C LEU A 180 -13.83 -2.04 -21.59
N GLY A 181 -13.01 -2.27 -20.54
CA GLY A 181 -12.04 -3.35 -20.52
C GLY A 181 -12.68 -4.73 -20.52
N VAL A 182 -13.76 -4.92 -19.77
CA VAL A 182 -14.56 -6.17 -19.76
C VAL A 182 -15.14 -6.43 -21.14
N ASP A 183 -15.75 -5.41 -21.77
CA ASP A 183 -16.34 -5.50 -23.10
C ASP A 183 -15.31 -5.90 -24.19
N GLN A 184 -14.10 -5.33 -24.11
CA GLN A 184 -13.01 -5.65 -25.05
C GLN A 184 -12.45 -7.06 -24.85
N GLU A 185 -12.36 -7.57 -23.64
CA GLU A 185 -11.94 -8.97 -23.38
C GLU A 185 -13.04 -9.95 -23.80
N ASP A 186 -14.32 -9.61 -23.63
CA ASP A 186 -15.45 -10.42 -24.09
C ASP A 186 -15.47 -10.49 -25.62
N ALA A 187 -15.32 -9.37 -26.29
CA ALA A 187 -15.24 -9.30 -27.76
C ALA A 187 -14.04 -10.07 -28.34
N ALA A 188 -12.94 -10.16 -27.57
CA ALA A 188 -11.77 -10.97 -27.94
C ALA A 188 -11.93 -12.46 -27.64
N GLY A 189 -13.02 -12.87 -26.96
CA GLY A 189 -13.24 -14.26 -26.54
C GLY A 189 -12.29 -14.75 -25.44
N SER A 190 -11.56 -13.82 -24.80
CA SER A 190 -10.59 -14.12 -23.73
C SER A 190 -11.18 -13.92 -22.32
N LEU A 191 -12.43 -13.42 -22.22
CA LEU A 191 -13.04 -13.10 -20.94
C LEU A 191 -13.44 -14.35 -20.16
N SER A 192 -13.02 -14.40 -18.90
CA SER A 192 -13.55 -15.31 -17.90
C SER A 192 -14.48 -14.57 -16.96
N TRP A 193 -15.78 -14.72 -17.10
CA TRP A 193 -16.76 -14.10 -16.19
C TRP A 193 -16.55 -14.48 -14.72
N ILE A 194 -16.13 -15.73 -14.46
CA ILE A 194 -15.75 -16.18 -13.11
C ILE A 194 -14.55 -15.37 -12.60
N GLY A 195 -13.55 -15.14 -13.44
CA GLY A 195 -12.40 -14.33 -13.12
C GLY A 195 -12.77 -12.87 -12.84
N VAL A 196 -13.70 -12.29 -13.61
CA VAL A 196 -14.24 -10.94 -13.36
C VAL A 196 -14.90 -10.86 -11.97
N VAL A 197 -15.76 -11.82 -11.63
CA VAL A 197 -16.42 -11.88 -10.31
C VAL A 197 -15.37 -11.97 -9.20
N TYR A 198 -14.36 -12.83 -9.33
CA TYR A 198 -13.27 -12.90 -8.36
C TYR A 198 -12.48 -11.58 -8.26
N GLY A 199 -12.25 -10.89 -9.37
CA GLY A 199 -11.59 -9.57 -9.38
C GLY A 199 -12.37 -8.49 -8.63
N VAL A 200 -13.69 -8.46 -8.81
CA VAL A 200 -14.60 -7.55 -8.09
C VAL A 200 -14.58 -7.84 -6.59
N LEU A 201 -14.75 -9.13 -6.20
CA LEU A 201 -14.69 -9.55 -4.79
C LEU A 201 -13.33 -9.27 -4.16
N ALA A 202 -12.24 -9.55 -4.88
CA ALA A 202 -10.90 -9.23 -4.44
C ALA A 202 -10.73 -7.74 -4.16
N SER A 203 -11.21 -6.87 -5.06
CA SER A 203 -11.13 -5.42 -4.93
C SER A 203 -11.93 -4.89 -3.74
N ALA A 204 -13.10 -5.46 -3.47
CA ALA A 204 -13.87 -5.16 -2.27
C ALA A 204 -13.12 -5.58 -0.99
N CYS A 205 -12.53 -6.78 -0.98
CA CYS A 205 -11.73 -7.27 0.15
C CYS A 205 -10.45 -6.43 0.36
N VAL A 206 -9.78 -5.97 -0.71
CA VAL A 206 -8.62 -5.05 -0.61
C VAL A 206 -9.00 -3.78 0.15
N SER A 207 -10.15 -3.21 -0.17
CA SER A 207 -10.64 -1.99 0.49
C SER A 207 -11.04 -2.23 1.94
N LEU A 208 -11.73 -3.34 2.22
CA LEU A 208 -12.05 -3.76 3.59
C LEU A 208 -10.78 -4.00 4.40
N ASN A 209 -9.78 -4.67 3.83
CA ASN A 209 -8.50 -4.92 4.47
C ASN A 209 -7.80 -3.60 4.87
N ALA A 210 -7.83 -2.59 4.00
CA ALA A 210 -7.25 -1.28 4.31
C ALA A 210 -8.00 -0.57 5.47
N ILE A 211 -9.33 -0.68 5.53
CA ILE A 211 -10.16 -0.11 6.60
C ILE A 211 -9.90 -0.84 7.93
N PHE A 212 -9.92 -2.17 7.92
CA PHE A 212 -9.65 -2.98 9.11
C PHE A 212 -8.22 -2.81 9.62
N THR A 213 -7.23 -2.69 8.71
CA THR A 213 -5.84 -2.38 9.07
C THR A 213 -5.76 -1.11 9.92
N LYS A 214 -6.41 -0.02 9.49
CA LYS A 214 -6.46 1.22 10.27
C LYS A 214 -7.11 1.02 11.63
N LYS A 215 -8.19 0.21 11.69
CA LYS A 215 -8.95 -0.03 12.91
C LYS A 215 -8.17 -0.84 13.95
N VAL A 216 -7.36 -1.82 13.51
CA VAL A 216 -6.61 -2.70 14.42
C VAL A 216 -5.16 -2.23 14.66
N MET A 217 -4.69 -1.20 13.96
CA MET A 217 -3.33 -0.67 14.14
C MET A 217 -2.99 -0.30 15.60
N PRO A 218 -3.90 0.30 16.40
CA PRO A 218 -3.64 0.59 17.82
C PRO A 218 -3.41 -0.66 18.67
N VAL A 219 -3.97 -1.81 18.30
CA VAL A 219 -3.82 -3.09 19.03
C VAL A 219 -2.37 -3.58 19.06
N VAL A 220 -1.59 -3.20 18.05
CA VAL A 220 -0.18 -3.59 17.88
C VAL A 220 0.79 -2.42 18.10
N ASP A 221 0.39 -1.40 18.87
CA ASP A 221 1.19 -0.19 19.17
C ASP A 221 1.68 0.54 17.91
N GLY A 222 0.91 0.50 16.80
CA GLY A 222 1.30 1.09 15.53
C GLY A 222 2.42 0.33 14.78
N SER A 223 2.82 -0.87 15.25
CA SER A 223 3.87 -1.66 14.63
C SER A 223 3.34 -2.46 13.43
N ILE A 224 3.77 -2.08 12.23
CA ILE A 224 3.45 -2.80 10.99
C ILE A 224 3.99 -4.25 11.04
N TRP A 225 5.13 -4.48 11.70
CA TRP A 225 5.74 -5.79 11.85
C TRP A 225 4.90 -6.75 12.69
N LYS A 226 4.45 -6.29 13.87
CA LYS A 226 3.55 -7.06 14.73
C LYS A 226 2.25 -7.35 14.00
N LEU A 227 1.68 -6.37 13.31
CA LEU A 227 0.45 -6.55 12.54
C LEU A 227 0.62 -7.61 11.45
N SER A 228 1.68 -7.51 10.65
CA SER A 228 1.99 -8.48 9.60
C SER A 228 2.19 -9.89 10.16
N TYR A 229 2.92 -10.00 11.27
CA TYR A 229 3.16 -11.28 11.95
C TYR A 229 1.85 -11.94 12.38
N TYR A 230 1.02 -11.26 13.18
CA TYR A 230 -0.25 -11.83 13.66
C TYR A 230 -1.24 -12.10 12.53
N ASN A 231 -1.26 -11.23 11.51
CA ASN A 231 -2.12 -11.42 10.35
C ASN A 231 -1.74 -12.68 9.55
N ASN A 232 -0.45 -12.90 9.29
CA ASN A 232 0.02 -14.12 8.63
C ASN A 232 -0.11 -15.37 9.53
N LEU A 233 0.09 -15.23 10.85
CA LEU A 233 -0.10 -16.32 11.81
C LEU A 233 -1.56 -16.82 11.81
N ASN A 234 -2.52 -15.88 11.89
CA ASN A 234 -3.94 -16.20 11.79
C ASN A 234 -4.29 -16.79 10.42
N ALA A 235 -3.70 -16.24 9.34
CA ALA A 235 -3.90 -16.73 7.98
C ALA A 235 -3.44 -18.19 7.83
N CYS A 236 -2.31 -18.57 8.45
CA CYS A 236 -1.85 -19.98 8.45
C CYS A 236 -2.90 -20.92 9.03
N VAL A 237 -3.62 -20.50 10.08
CA VAL A 237 -4.70 -21.30 10.68
C VAL A 237 -5.96 -21.28 9.81
N LEU A 238 -6.34 -20.11 9.27
CA LEU A 238 -7.55 -19.96 8.48
C LEU A 238 -7.50 -20.64 7.10
N PHE A 239 -6.33 -20.74 6.50
CA PHE A 239 -6.17 -21.43 5.22
C PHE A 239 -6.32 -22.94 5.33
N LEU A 240 -5.98 -23.58 6.45
CA LEU A 240 -6.05 -25.04 6.61
C LEU A 240 -7.44 -25.62 6.32
N PRO A 241 -8.53 -25.14 6.94
CA PRO A 241 -9.87 -25.63 6.62
C PRO A 241 -10.25 -25.34 5.15
N LEU A 242 -9.86 -24.18 4.60
CA LEU A 242 -10.15 -23.85 3.21
C LEU A 242 -9.46 -24.80 2.23
N ILE A 243 -8.18 -25.06 2.39
CA ILE A 243 -7.41 -26.03 1.57
C ILE A 243 -8.06 -27.41 1.60
N THR A 244 -8.57 -27.81 2.77
CA THR A 244 -9.24 -29.12 2.96
C THR A 244 -10.60 -29.12 2.27
N ILE A 245 -11.43 -28.09 2.47
CA ILE A 245 -12.79 -27.98 1.89
C ILE A 245 -12.72 -27.90 0.34
N PHE A 246 -11.77 -27.14 -0.21
CA PHE A 246 -11.58 -27.02 -1.65
C PHE A 246 -10.85 -28.21 -2.28
N GLY A 247 -10.46 -29.21 -1.49
CA GLY A 247 -9.84 -30.45 -1.96
C GLY A 247 -8.46 -30.24 -2.61
N GLU A 248 -7.70 -29.23 -2.14
CA GLU A 248 -6.37 -28.95 -2.68
C GLU A 248 -5.31 -29.94 -2.17
N LEU A 249 -5.47 -30.47 -0.93
CA LEU A 249 -4.50 -31.42 -0.35
C LEU A 249 -4.27 -32.65 -1.22
N PRO A 250 -5.30 -33.37 -1.70
CA PRO A 250 -5.09 -34.50 -2.60
C PRO A 250 -4.36 -34.13 -3.89
N ARG A 251 -4.65 -32.94 -4.45
CA ARG A 251 -3.98 -32.43 -5.67
C ARG A 251 -2.50 -32.16 -5.43
N VAL A 252 -2.14 -31.60 -4.27
CA VAL A 252 -0.74 -31.37 -3.88
C VAL A 252 0.01 -32.69 -3.73
N PHE A 253 -0.57 -33.68 -3.04
CA PHE A 253 0.08 -35.00 -2.85
C PHE A 253 0.19 -35.80 -4.16
N SER A 254 -0.72 -35.60 -5.10
CA SER A 254 -0.67 -36.23 -6.43
C SER A 254 0.23 -35.49 -7.42
N PHE A 255 0.76 -34.34 -7.02
CA PHE A 255 1.59 -33.54 -7.90
C PHE A 255 2.96 -34.19 -8.13
N SER A 256 3.29 -34.43 -9.41
CA SER A 256 4.50 -35.16 -9.80
C SER A 256 5.80 -34.51 -9.31
N ARG A 257 5.81 -33.18 -9.16
CA ARG A 257 6.98 -32.39 -8.73
C ARG A 257 6.97 -32.04 -7.25
N VAL A 258 6.14 -32.67 -6.43
CA VAL A 258 6.11 -32.38 -4.98
C VAL A 258 7.46 -32.68 -4.30
N SER A 259 8.26 -33.57 -4.86
CA SER A 259 9.63 -33.88 -4.39
C SER A 259 10.72 -33.03 -5.07
N ASP A 260 10.36 -32.11 -5.98
CA ASP A 260 11.32 -31.29 -6.70
C ASP A 260 11.76 -30.10 -5.85
N GLY A 261 13.07 -29.98 -5.64
CA GLY A 261 13.65 -28.84 -4.90
C GLY A 261 13.43 -27.49 -5.59
N HIS A 262 13.32 -27.47 -6.93
CA HIS A 262 13.02 -26.24 -7.66
C HIS A 262 11.61 -25.71 -7.33
N PHE A 263 10.61 -26.59 -7.26
CA PHE A 263 9.24 -26.21 -6.89
C PHE A 263 9.20 -25.56 -5.49
N TRP A 264 9.82 -26.20 -4.50
CA TRP A 264 9.88 -25.64 -3.14
C TRP A 264 10.71 -24.36 -3.07
N GLY A 265 11.78 -24.26 -3.86
CA GLY A 265 12.56 -23.04 -3.99
C GLY A 265 11.71 -21.86 -4.48
N MET A 266 10.85 -22.08 -5.50
CA MET A 266 9.93 -21.06 -5.99
C MET A 266 8.85 -20.70 -4.96
N MET A 267 8.35 -21.66 -4.18
CA MET A 267 7.41 -21.43 -3.08
C MET A 267 8.01 -20.54 -1.97
N VAL A 268 9.24 -20.87 -1.54
CA VAL A 268 9.97 -20.09 -0.54
C VAL A 268 10.30 -18.70 -1.07
N LEU A 269 10.68 -18.58 -2.34
CA LEU A 269 10.93 -17.30 -3.01
C LEU A 269 9.67 -16.43 -3.03
N GLY A 270 8.50 -17.01 -3.38
CA GLY A 270 7.21 -16.33 -3.30
C GLY A 270 6.88 -15.84 -1.90
N GLY A 271 7.14 -16.65 -0.88
CA GLY A 271 6.97 -16.27 0.54
C GLY A 271 7.92 -15.16 0.98
N PHE A 272 9.18 -15.21 0.54
CA PHE A 272 10.16 -14.15 0.77
C PHE A 272 9.70 -12.82 0.14
N PHE A 273 9.25 -12.83 -1.11
CA PHE A 273 8.72 -11.63 -1.75
C PHE A 273 7.43 -11.13 -1.08
N GLY A 274 6.57 -12.04 -0.60
CA GLY A 274 5.38 -11.71 0.18
C GLY A 274 5.71 -10.97 1.49
N PHE A 275 6.73 -11.41 2.20
CA PHE A 275 7.27 -10.72 3.37
C PHE A 275 7.92 -9.37 2.99
N ALA A 276 8.77 -9.39 1.97
CA ALA A 276 9.53 -8.22 1.52
C ALA A 276 8.64 -7.07 1.07
N ILE A 277 7.51 -7.35 0.39
CA ILE A 277 6.60 -6.29 -0.07
C ILE A 277 6.00 -5.51 1.10
N GLY A 278 5.67 -6.18 2.21
CA GLY A 278 5.20 -5.53 3.43
C GLY A 278 6.24 -4.57 4.00
N TYR A 279 7.49 -5.01 4.07
CA TYR A 279 8.62 -4.20 4.55
C TYR A 279 8.87 -2.97 3.67
N VAL A 280 9.02 -3.20 2.37
CA VAL A 280 9.37 -2.13 1.42
C VAL A 280 8.23 -1.11 1.28
N THR A 281 6.97 -1.55 1.39
CA THR A 281 5.80 -0.65 1.45
C THR A 281 5.88 0.27 2.67
N GLY A 282 6.14 -0.29 3.86
CA GLY A 282 6.33 0.49 5.08
C GLY A 282 7.50 1.46 4.97
N LEU A 283 8.62 1.00 4.40
CA LEU A 283 9.81 1.82 4.16
C LEU A 283 9.53 2.99 3.20
N GLN A 284 8.82 2.73 2.10
CA GLN A 284 8.44 3.76 1.13
C GLN A 284 7.56 4.84 1.78
N ILE A 285 6.54 4.44 2.55
CA ILE A 285 5.66 5.38 3.26
C ILE A 285 6.45 6.20 4.29
N LYS A 286 7.41 5.59 5.01
CA LYS A 286 8.26 6.26 5.99
C LYS A 286 9.16 7.33 5.36
N PHE A 287 9.76 7.05 4.20
CA PHE A 287 10.68 7.98 3.53
C PHE A 287 10.00 8.99 2.61
N THR A 288 8.75 8.75 2.22
CA THR A 288 7.99 9.64 1.33
C THR A 288 6.70 10.11 2.01
N SER A 289 5.57 9.62 1.53
CA SER A 289 4.24 9.85 2.12
C SER A 289 3.27 8.80 1.61
N PRO A 290 2.13 8.58 2.28
CA PRO A 290 1.07 7.71 1.75
C PRO A 290 0.59 8.11 0.34
N LEU A 291 0.54 9.42 0.07
CA LEU A 291 0.18 9.94 -1.25
C LEU A 291 1.20 9.51 -2.31
N THR A 292 2.50 9.71 -2.04
CA THR A 292 3.58 9.32 -2.96
C THR A 292 3.58 7.80 -3.19
N HIS A 293 3.32 6.99 -2.15
CA HIS A 293 3.18 5.55 -2.28
C HIS A 293 2.03 5.17 -3.23
N ASN A 294 0.85 5.80 -3.09
CA ASN A 294 -0.30 5.54 -3.96
C ASN A 294 -0.03 5.94 -5.42
N VAL A 295 0.56 7.13 -5.65
CA VAL A 295 0.96 7.58 -6.99
C VAL A 295 1.98 6.61 -7.61
N SER A 296 3.00 6.21 -6.83
CA SER A 296 3.99 5.21 -7.24
C SER A 296 3.34 3.85 -7.55
N GLY A 297 2.35 3.44 -6.76
CA GLY A 297 1.57 2.22 -6.97
C GLY A 297 0.80 2.23 -8.30
N THR A 298 0.18 3.37 -8.65
CA THR A 298 -0.52 3.52 -9.94
C THR A 298 0.47 3.50 -11.12
N ALA A 299 1.59 4.21 -11.01
CA ALA A 299 2.64 4.19 -12.04
C ALA A 299 3.23 2.77 -12.22
N LYS A 300 3.45 2.04 -11.10
CA LYS A 300 3.85 0.63 -11.15
C LYS A 300 2.82 -0.23 -11.87
N ALA A 301 1.52 -0.02 -11.62
CA ALA A 301 0.45 -0.76 -12.28
C ALA A 301 0.45 -0.54 -13.79
N CYS A 302 0.72 0.68 -14.26
CA CYS A 302 0.92 0.96 -15.69
C CYS A 302 2.09 0.15 -16.26
N ALA A 303 3.26 0.21 -15.61
CA ALA A 303 4.43 -0.54 -16.04
C ALA A 303 4.18 -2.05 -16.07
N GLN A 304 3.51 -2.58 -15.04
CA GLN A 304 3.16 -4.00 -14.95
C GLN A 304 2.22 -4.44 -16.08
N THR A 305 1.23 -3.63 -16.45
CA THR A 305 0.33 -3.91 -17.58
C THR A 305 1.10 -3.97 -18.91
N VAL A 306 2.00 -3.00 -19.15
CA VAL A 306 2.83 -2.99 -20.37
C VAL A 306 3.74 -4.22 -20.43
N ILE A 307 4.40 -4.57 -19.32
CA ILE A 307 5.26 -5.76 -19.22
C ILE A 307 4.44 -7.03 -19.45
N ALA A 308 3.25 -7.16 -18.86
CA ALA A 308 2.40 -8.33 -19.03
C ALA A 308 2.00 -8.52 -20.48
N VAL A 309 1.50 -7.48 -21.16
CA VAL A 309 1.12 -7.55 -22.59
C VAL A 309 2.32 -7.90 -23.46
N ALA A 310 3.50 -7.36 -23.16
CA ALA A 310 4.73 -7.69 -23.90
C ALA A 310 5.15 -9.15 -23.72
N LEU A 311 5.04 -9.71 -22.51
CA LEU A 311 5.40 -11.10 -22.21
C LEU A 311 4.38 -12.10 -22.75
N GLU A 312 3.10 -11.75 -22.73
CA GLU A 312 2.02 -12.59 -23.26
C GLU A 312 1.96 -12.56 -24.80
N HIS A 313 2.78 -11.71 -25.47
CA HIS A 313 2.78 -11.50 -26.92
C HIS A 313 1.36 -11.24 -27.48
N SER A 314 0.48 -10.68 -26.68
CA SER A 314 -0.92 -10.44 -27.01
C SER A 314 -1.11 -9.11 -27.74
N HIS A 315 -1.76 -9.14 -28.89
CA HIS A 315 -2.16 -7.92 -29.60
C HIS A 315 -3.48 -7.42 -29.00
N LYS A 316 -3.41 -6.34 -28.24
CA LYS A 316 -4.58 -5.69 -27.64
C LYS A 316 -5.08 -4.54 -28.50
N SER A 317 -6.42 -4.34 -28.57
CA SER A 317 -7.06 -3.28 -29.34
C SER A 317 -6.76 -1.90 -28.76
N TRP A 318 -6.94 -0.85 -29.58
CA TRP A 318 -6.86 0.53 -29.12
C TRP A 318 -7.87 0.86 -28.01
N LEU A 319 -9.06 0.27 -28.09
CA LEU A 319 -10.10 0.46 -27.07
C LEU A 319 -9.67 -0.20 -25.75
N TRP A 320 -9.00 -1.34 -25.80
CA TRP A 320 -8.44 -1.97 -24.61
C TRP A 320 -7.38 -1.09 -23.93
N TRP A 321 -6.48 -0.49 -24.71
CA TRP A 321 -5.51 0.47 -24.19
C TRP A 321 -6.18 1.71 -23.61
N SER A 322 -7.25 2.21 -24.26
CA SER A 322 -8.04 3.35 -23.77
C SER A 322 -8.70 3.03 -22.43
N SER A 323 -9.25 1.81 -22.25
CA SER A 323 -9.84 1.36 -20.98
C SER A 323 -8.80 1.40 -19.85
N ASN A 324 -7.59 0.89 -20.11
CA ASN A 324 -6.49 0.92 -19.15
C ASN A 324 -6.09 2.35 -18.78
N MET A 325 -5.98 3.25 -19.77
CA MET A 325 -5.68 4.67 -19.53
C MET A 325 -6.76 5.36 -18.69
N MET A 326 -8.04 5.05 -18.93
CA MET A 326 -9.14 5.57 -18.11
C MET A 326 -9.05 5.08 -16.68
N VAL A 327 -8.83 3.78 -16.46
CA VAL A 327 -8.75 3.17 -15.13
C VAL A 327 -7.54 3.69 -14.34
N LEU A 328 -6.37 3.67 -14.94
CA LEU A 328 -5.13 4.10 -14.28
C LEU A 328 -5.08 5.61 -14.10
N GLY A 329 -5.52 6.38 -15.11
CA GLY A 329 -5.64 7.83 -15.05
C GLY A 329 -6.66 8.29 -14.00
N GLY A 330 -7.82 7.62 -13.92
CA GLY A 330 -8.84 7.86 -12.91
C GLY A 330 -8.32 7.56 -11.48
N SER A 331 -7.58 6.47 -11.31
CA SER A 331 -6.95 6.11 -10.03
C SER A 331 -5.87 7.11 -9.61
N PHE A 332 -5.06 7.58 -10.55
CA PHE A 332 -4.09 8.63 -10.31
C PHE A 332 -4.77 9.94 -9.91
N ALA A 333 -5.77 10.39 -10.69
CA ALA A 333 -6.52 11.60 -10.42
C ALA A 333 -7.22 11.56 -9.05
N TYR A 334 -7.82 10.41 -8.70
CA TYR A 334 -8.40 10.19 -7.37
C TYR A 334 -7.37 10.38 -6.25
N THR A 335 -6.21 9.77 -6.38
CA THR A 335 -5.13 9.86 -5.38
C THR A 335 -4.64 11.30 -5.23
N TRP A 336 -4.53 12.03 -6.35
CA TRP A 336 -4.14 13.44 -6.37
C TRP A 336 -5.17 14.33 -5.67
N VAL A 337 -6.46 14.17 -6.01
CA VAL A 337 -7.57 14.91 -5.38
C VAL A 337 -7.60 14.68 -3.86
N LYS A 338 -7.50 13.42 -3.42
CA LYS A 338 -7.45 13.09 -1.99
C LYS A 338 -6.23 13.68 -1.29
N GLY A 339 -5.10 13.73 -1.95
CA GLY A 339 -3.90 14.38 -1.42
C GLY A 339 -4.07 15.89 -1.21
N LEU A 340 -4.74 16.57 -2.14
CA LEU A 340 -5.06 18.00 -2.00
C LEU A 340 -6.07 18.25 -0.86
N GLU A 341 -7.08 17.40 -0.72
CA GLU A 341 -8.06 17.49 0.38
C GLU A 341 -7.40 17.34 1.75
N MET A 342 -6.49 16.36 1.91
CA MET A 342 -5.75 16.16 3.16
C MET A 342 -4.88 17.38 3.51
N LYS A 343 -4.20 17.99 2.53
CA LYS A 343 -3.42 19.22 2.76
C LYS A 343 -4.29 20.37 3.22
N LYS A 344 -5.45 20.58 2.61
CA LYS A 344 -6.40 21.63 3.02
C LYS A 344 -6.92 21.42 4.43
N GLY A 345 -7.23 20.18 4.81
CA GLY A 345 -7.67 19.83 6.18
C GLY A 345 -6.61 20.11 7.24
N SER A 346 -5.34 19.83 6.97
CA SER A 346 -4.24 20.11 7.90
C SER A 346 -4.02 21.62 8.10
N THR A 347 -4.10 22.41 7.04
CA THR A 347 -3.92 23.88 7.10
C THR A 347 -5.06 24.55 7.89
N SER A 348 -6.28 24.00 7.83
CA SER A 348 -7.42 24.54 8.56
C SER A 348 -7.37 24.26 10.08
N GLN A 349 -6.62 23.27 10.52
CA GLN A 349 -6.42 22.96 11.95
C GLN A 349 -5.30 23.77 12.61
N GLU A 350 -4.35 24.32 11.84
CA GLU A 350 -3.25 25.13 12.38
C GLU A 350 -3.64 26.61 12.66
N THR A 351 -4.77 27.09 12.15
CA THR A 351 -5.17 28.52 12.25
C THR A 351 -5.88 28.96 13.54
N PRO A 352 -6.42 28.13 14.46
CA PRO A 352 -7.12 28.61 15.64
C PRO A 352 -6.23 28.94 16.86
N VAL A 353 -4.98 28.48 16.94
CA VAL A 353 -4.18 28.58 18.17
C VAL A 353 -3.42 29.91 18.30
N THR A 354 -3.22 30.64 17.21
CA THR A 354 -2.45 31.89 17.20
C THR A 354 -3.31 33.15 17.47
N ALA A 355 -4.64 33.06 17.35
CA ALA A 355 -5.53 34.21 17.53
C ALA A 355 -6.00 34.41 18.99
N GLU A 356 -5.87 33.40 19.84
CA GLU A 356 -6.36 33.48 21.22
C GLU A 356 -5.30 33.92 22.27
N LYS A 357 -4.01 33.87 21.89
CA LYS A 357 -2.92 34.33 22.78
C LYS A 357 -2.62 35.82 22.74
N THR A 358 -3.28 36.61 21.91
CA THR A 358 -3.03 38.08 21.79
C THR A 358 -4.10 38.91 22.46
N LYS A 359 -5.12 38.33 23.12
CA LYS A 359 -6.23 39.07 23.77
C LYS A 359 -6.22 39.07 25.28
N THR A 360 -5.26 38.42 25.94
CA THR A 360 -5.21 38.36 27.44
C THR A 360 -4.08 39.15 28.07
N ASP A 361 -3.41 40.05 27.33
CA ASP A 361 -2.29 40.84 27.92
C ASP A 361 -2.46 42.37 27.81
N THR A 362 -3.71 42.85 27.83
CA THR A 362 -4.00 44.29 27.99
C THR A 362 -5.24 44.45 28.85
N GLY A 363 -5.06 44.49 30.15
CA GLY A 363 -6.13 44.83 31.09
C GLY A 363 -5.69 44.69 32.55
N ASP A 364 -5.52 45.84 33.14
CA ASP A 364 -5.56 46.12 34.58
C ASP A 364 -4.25 46.20 35.35
N HIS A 365 -3.66 47.38 35.19
CA HIS A 365 -2.99 48.06 36.28
C HIS A 365 -3.84 49.28 36.65
N CYS A 366 -4.57 49.20 37.74
CA CYS A 366 -5.13 50.36 38.45
C CYS A 366 -4.59 50.34 39.88
N PRO A 367 -3.93 51.39 40.37
CA PRO A 367 -3.49 51.48 41.78
C PRO A 367 -4.62 52.07 42.60
N SER A 368 -5.02 51.41 43.66
CA SER A 368 -5.82 52.03 44.75
C SER A 368 -4.89 52.46 45.85
N SER A 369 -4.85 53.75 46.04
CA SER A 369 -4.36 54.46 47.22
C SER A 369 -5.31 54.29 48.43
N SER A 370 -4.73 54.22 49.65
CA SER A 370 -5.10 54.80 50.93
C SER A 370 -6.57 54.72 51.40
N ASP A 371 -6.86 54.01 52.45
CA ASP A 371 -6.88 54.45 53.84
C ASP A 371 -7.05 53.23 54.74
#